data_ca3b9362400278669880de7fe7eec128
#
_entry.id   ca3b9362400278669880de7fe7eec128
#
_cell.length_a   1.000
_cell.length_b   1.000
_cell.length_c   1.000
_cell.angle_alpha   90.00
_cell.angle_beta   90.00
_cell.angle_gamma   90.00
#
_symmetry.space_group_name_H-M   'P 1'
#
loop_
_entity.id
_entity.type
_entity.pdbx_description
1 polymer ?
#
loop_
_entity_poly.entity_id
_entity_poly.type
_entity_poly.pdbx_seq_one_letter_code
_entity_poly.pdbx_strand_id
1 'polypeptide(L)'
;NLAMGFGGPPLFEDVAFQVRRGERVFLLGPNGCGKTTLLKILCGRLRPQKGYVRLGAKVSIGYYDQIQSDLDASKEVMGEISDRYPQLSGTELRNALAAFLFRGDDVFKPVSLLSGGERARLLLLRLMLARDNLLLLDEPTNHLDIGSREALEEALAGYDGTIFIVSHDRYFINRLATRVLRLTNEGCQSFEGGYDQYLERFQEAERTKTEQAPPKENAYKKRKEQESVRRRLQGRIRR
;
A
#
# COMPACT_ATOMS: atom_id res chain seq x y z
N ASN A 1 0.18 7.75 -17.75
CA ASN A 1 0.39 8.51 -16.51
C ASN A 1 -0.95 8.81 -15.86
N LEU A 2 -1.08 8.52 -14.56
CA LEU A 2 -2.28 8.78 -13.77
C LEU A 2 -2.11 10.07 -12.97
N ALA A 3 -3.20 10.85 -12.84
CA ALA A 3 -3.27 11.96 -11.91
C ALA A 3 -4.61 11.96 -11.17
N MET A 4 -4.62 12.40 -9.91
CA MET A 4 -5.80 12.46 -9.06
C MET A 4 -5.71 13.58 -8.01
N GLY A 5 -6.83 14.28 -7.77
CA GLY A 5 -7.02 15.29 -6.74
C GLY A 5 -8.50 15.48 -6.42
N PHE A 6 -8.82 16.24 -5.36
CA PHE A 6 -10.18 16.48 -4.89
C PHE A 6 -10.43 17.98 -4.64
N GLY A 7 -10.36 18.80 -5.71
CA GLY A 7 -10.65 20.23 -5.63
C GLY A 7 -9.57 21.10 -4.96
N GLY A 8 -8.41 20.52 -4.62
CA GLY A 8 -7.22 21.15 -4.07
C GLY A 8 -5.97 20.77 -4.89
N PRO A 9 -4.77 20.91 -4.32
CA PRO A 9 -3.55 20.39 -4.95
C PRO A 9 -3.69 18.89 -5.22
N PRO A 10 -3.13 18.37 -6.33
CA PRO A 10 -3.25 16.96 -6.67
C PRO A 10 -2.63 16.08 -5.59
N LEU A 11 -3.26 14.93 -5.31
CA LEU A 11 -2.68 13.90 -4.44
C LEU A 11 -1.43 13.31 -5.07
N PHE A 12 -1.49 13.04 -6.38
CA PHE A 12 -0.38 12.60 -7.19
C PHE A 12 -0.59 12.96 -8.67
N GLU A 13 0.51 13.15 -9.37
CA GLU A 13 0.59 13.36 -10.82
C GLU A 13 1.64 12.42 -11.41
N ASP A 14 1.58 12.21 -12.71
CA ASP A 14 2.55 11.41 -13.49
C ASP A 14 2.87 10.00 -12.94
N VAL A 15 1.89 9.39 -12.26
CA VAL A 15 2.05 8.02 -11.77
C VAL A 15 1.95 7.04 -12.93
N ALA A 16 3.04 6.36 -13.24
CA ALA A 16 3.14 5.34 -14.25
C ALA A 16 3.96 4.15 -13.75
N PHE A 17 3.37 2.97 -13.79
CA PHE A 17 4.07 1.71 -13.51
C PHE A 17 3.35 0.54 -14.19
N GLN A 18 4.04 -0.58 -14.28
CA GLN A 18 3.50 -1.84 -14.75
C GLN A 18 3.71 -2.90 -13.68
N VAL A 19 2.71 -3.72 -13.43
CA VAL A 19 2.81 -4.89 -12.54
C VAL A 19 2.71 -6.15 -13.40
N ARG A 20 3.65 -7.08 -13.22
CA ARG A 20 3.72 -8.34 -13.94
C ARG A 20 3.11 -9.47 -13.13
N ARG A 21 2.72 -10.52 -13.82
CA ARG A 21 2.18 -11.72 -13.16
C ARG A 21 3.21 -12.31 -12.16
N GLY A 22 2.73 -12.64 -10.96
CA GLY A 22 3.53 -13.22 -9.89
C GLY A 22 4.40 -12.23 -9.10
N GLU A 23 4.38 -10.93 -9.46
CA GLU A 23 5.08 -9.92 -8.65
C GLU A 23 4.37 -9.66 -7.34
N ARG A 24 5.16 -9.39 -6.31
CA ARG A 24 4.72 -8.92 -5.00
C ARG A 24 5.18 -7.48 -4.81
N VAL A 25 4.30 -6.55 -5.14
CA VAL A 25 4.58 -5.11 -5.19
C VAL A 25 4.08 -4.45 -3.93
N PHE A 26 4.94 -3.74 -3.23
CA PHE A 26 4.59 -2.94 -2.07
C PHE A 26 4.62 -1.45 -2.38
N LEU A 27 3.52 -0.75 -2.07
CA LEU A 27 3.39 0.68 -2.27
C LEU A 27 3.69 1.43 -0.97
N LEU A 28 4.74 2.21 -0.99
CA LEU A 28 5.15 3.10 0.09
C LEU A 28 4.88 4.57 -0.28
N GLY A 29 4.79 5.41 0.73
CA GLY A 29 4.65 6.84 0.56
C GLY A 29 4.17 7.53 1.84
N PRO A 30 4.27 8.85 1.93
CA PRO A 30 3.78 9.63 3.07
C PRO A 30 2.29 9.40 3.32
N ASN A 31 1.84 9.68 4.54
CA ASN A 31 0.40 9.69 4.81
C ASN A 31 -0.28 10.80 3.98
N GLY A 32 -1.46 10.49 3.43
CA GLY A 32 -2.20 11.43 2.61
C GLY A 32 -1.74 11.56 1.15
N CYS A 33 -0.66 10.88 0.71
CA CYS A 33 -0.21 10.94 -0.69
C CYS A 33 -1.10 10.17 -1.68
N GLY A 34 -2.20 9.55 -1.23
CA GLY A 34 -3.18 8.92 -2.11
C GLY A 34 -3.00 7.42 -2.34
N LYS A 35 -2.29 6.67 -1.48
CA LYS A 35 -2.10 5.21 -1.60
C LYS A 35 -3.42 4.45 -1.72
N THR A 36 -4.33 4.62 -0.76
CA THR A 36 -5.70 4.05 -0.80
C THR A 36 -6.48 4.48 -2.05
N THR A 37 -6.33 5.75 -2.45
CA THR A 37 -6.98 6.29 -3.66
C THR A 37 -6.47 5.59 -4.90
N LEU A 38 -5.16 5.35 -4.99
CA LEU A 38 -4.56 4.59 -6.10
C LEU A 38 -5.08 3.15 -6.13
N LEU A 39 -5.19 2.45 -4.99
CA LEU A 39 -5.80 1.12 -4.94
C LEU A 39 -7.25 1.13 -5.43
N LYS A 40 -8.05 2.12 -5.02
CA LYS A 40 -9.44 2.28 -5.49
C LYS A 40 -9.53 2.54 -7.00
N ILE A 41 -8.55 3.22 -7.58
CA ILE A 41 -8.46 3.40 -9.04
C ILE A 41 -8.09 2.08 -9.71
N LEU A 42 -7.12 1.33 -9.17
CA LEU A 42 -6.70 0.04 -9.73
C LEU A 42 -7.83 -1.00 -9.75
N CYS A 43 -8.66 -1.05 -8.70
CA CYS A 43 -9.82 -1.95 -8.65
C CYS A 43 -11.08 -1.41 -9.36
N GLY A 44 -10.99 -0.25 -10.02
CA GLY A 44 -12.10 0.35 -10.77
C GLY A 44 -13.19 1.02 -9.92
N ARG A 45 -13.01 1.12 -8.60
CA ARG A 45 -13.96 1.81 -7.68
C ARG A 45 -13.91 3.33 -7.80
N LEU A 46 -12.83 3.87 -8.35
CA LEU A 46 -12.64 5.30 -8.57
C LEU A 46 -12.06 5.54 -9.96
N ARG A 47 -12.51 6.60 -10.62
CA ARG A 47 -11.96 7.02 -11.91
C ARG A 47 -10.86 8.06 -11.69
N PRO A 48 -9.68 7.93 -12.34
CA PRO A 48 -8.64 8.94 -12.27
C PRO A 48 -9.08 10.22 -13.00
N GLN A 49 -8.56 11.37 -12.61
CA GLN A 49 -8.83 12.64 -13.32
C GLN A 49 -8.11 12.68 -14.67
N LYS A 50 -6.90 12.09 -14.76
CA LYS A 50 -6.15 11.95 -16.01
C LYS A 50 -5.55 10.54 -16.08
N GLY A 51 -5.38 10.06 -17.31
CA GLY A 51 -4.81 8.74 -17.57
C GLY A 51 -5.83 7.61 -17.49
N TYR A 52 -5.32 6.39 -17.50
CA TYR A 52 -6.15 5.17 -17.44
C TYR A 52 -5.37 4.01 -16.83
N VAL A 53 -6.10 3.03 -16.32
CA VAL A 53 -5.59 1.73 -15.90
C VAL A 53 -5.91 0.71 -16.98
N ARG A 54 -4.92 -0.07 -17.37
CA ARG A 54 -5.10 -1.18 -18.30
C ARG A 54 -4.82 -2.50 -17.57
N LEU A 55 -5.85 -3.29 -17.41
CA LEU A 55 -5.73 -4.66 -16.89
C LEU A 55 -5.41 -5.62 -18.02
N GLY A 56 -4.64 -6.65 -17.72
CA GLY A 56 -4.37 -7.75 -18.62
C GLY A 56 -5.64 -8.60 -18.89
N ALA A 57 -5.59 -9.43 -19.92
CA ALA A 57 -6.66 -10.39 -20.17
C ALA A 57 -6.80 -11.37 -18.99
N LYS A 58 -8.05 -11.68 -18.62
CA LYS A 58 -8.40 -12.64 -17.53
C LYS A 58 -7.86 -12.25 -16.14
N VAL A 59 -7.65 -10.94 -15.86
CA VAL A 59 -7.34 -10.48 -14.51
C VAL A 59 -8.62 -10.42 -13.70
N SER A 60 -8.66 -11.17 -12.60
CA SER A 60 -9.65 -11.06 -11.53
C SER A 60 -9.01 -10.39 -10.31
N ILE A 61 -9.70 -9.43 -9.71
CA ILE A 61 -9.17 -8.60 -8.63
C ILE A 61 -9.89 -8.89 -7.34
N GLY A 62 -9.16 -9.39 -6.34
CA GLY A 62 -9.57 -9.40 -4.95
C GLY A 62 -9.08 -8.13 -4.25
N TYR A 63 -9.98 -7.36 -3.65
CA TYR A 63 -9.64 -6.12 -2.95
C TYR A 63 -9.98 -6.21 -1.47
N TYR A 64 -8.98 -6.03 -0.63
CA TYR A 64 -9.13 -5.90 0.81
C TYR A 64 -9.10 -4.43 1.20
N ASP A 65 -10.24 -3.95 1.71
CA ASP A 65 -10.40 -2.62 2.30
C ASP A 65 -10.70 -2.81 3.79
N GLN A 66 -9.88 -2.25 4.65
CA GLN A 66 -10.02 -2.36 6.10
C GLN A 66 -11.37 -1.85 6.63
N ILE A 67 -12.01 -0.93 5.90
CA ILE A 67 -13.26 -0.26 6.32
C ILE A 67 -14.52 -1.04 5.91
N GLN A 68 -14.45 -1.87 4.89
CA GLN A 68 -15.60 -2.60 4.33
C GLN A 68 -15.61 -4.06 4.78
N SER A 69 -16.32 -4.33 5.87
CA SER A 69 -16.67 -5.70 6.24
C SER A 69 -18.09 -6.02 5.78
N ASP A 70 -18.22 -6.76 4.67
CA ASP A 70 -19.50 -7.39 4.25
C ASP A 70 -19.67 -8.77 4.85
N LEU A 71 -19.18 -8.99 6.05
CA LEU A 71 -19.44 -10.18 6.82
C LEU A 71 -20.86 -10.14 7.37
N ASP A 72 -21.58 -11.24 7.22
CA ASP A 72 -22.92 -11.38 7.77
C ASP A 72 -22.87 -11.62 9.27
N ALA A 73 -23.23 -10.59 10.04
CA ALA A 73 -23.20 -10.61 11.49
C ALA A 73 -24.17 -11.65 12.12
N SER A 74 -25.14 -12.14 11.36
CA SER A 74 -26.12 -13.15 11.83
C SER A 74 -25.61 -14.57 11.75
N LYS A 75 -24.49 -14.81 11.05
CA LYS A 75 -23.91 -16.13 10.83
C LYS A 75 -22.81 -16.46 11.85
N GLU A 76 -22.49 -17.75 11.95
CA GLU A 76 -21.25 -18.23 12.53
C GLU A 76 -20.09 -18.15 11.53
N VAL A 77 -18.86 -18.16 12.01
CA VAL A 77 -17.63 -18.11 11.20
C VAL A 77 -17.65 -19.20 10.11
N MET A 78 -17.98 -20.45 10.48
CA MET A 78 -18.07 -21.56 9.52
C MET A 78 -19.15 -21.31 8.47
N GLY A 79 -20.33 -20.83 8.91
CA GLY A 79 -21.47 -20.56 8.02
C GLY A 79 -21.17 -19.44 7.02
N GLU A 80 -20.48 -18.38 7.46
CA GLU A 80 -20.06 -17.27 6.59
C GLU A 80 -19.19 -17.73 5.42
N ILE A 81 -18.32 -18.71 5.65
CA ILE A 81 -17.44 -19.24 4.61
C ILE A 81 -18.12 -20.35 3.80
N SER A 82 -18.83 -21.30 4.44
CA SER A 82 -19.47 -22.43 3.75
C SER A 82 -20.52 -21.99 2.73
N ASP A 83 -21.31 -20.99 3.07
CA ASP A 83 -22.36 -20.50 2.16
C ASP A 83 -21.80 -19.83 0.90
N ARG A 84 -20.62 -19.22 1.02
CA ARG A 84 -19.93 -18.57 -0.11
C ARG A 84 -19.14 -19.55 -0.97
N TYR A 85 -18.66 -20.63 -0.37
CA TYR A 85 -17.80 -21.64 -1.01
C TYR A 85 -18.38 -23.06 -0.82
N PRO A 86 -19.59 -23.33 -1.34
CA PRO A 86 -20.28 -24.61 -1.15
C PRO A 86 -19.56 -25.79 -1.82
N GLN A 87 -18.59 -25.51 -2.70
CA GLN A 87 -17.76 -26.53 -3.34
C GLN A 87 -16.68 -27.10 -2.41
N LEU A 88 -16.38 -26.45 -1.28
CA LEU A 88 -15.39 -26.94 -0.32
C LEU A 88 -16.04 -27.96 0.62
N SER A 89 -15.35 -29.08 0.84
CA SER A 89 -15.74 -30.06 1.85
C SER A 89 -15.59 -29.49 3.27
N GLY A 90 -16.30 -30.07 4.23
CA GLY A 90 -16.17 -29.65 5.64
C GLY A 90 -14.75 -29.76 6.19
N THR A 91 -13.94 -30.69 5.68
CA THR A 91 -12.52 -30.83 6.02
C THR A 91 -11.68 -29.69 5.45
N GLU A 92 -11.87 -29.35 4.17
CA GLU A 92 -11.17 -28.23 3.53
C GLU A 92 -11.53 -26.90 4.18
N LEU A 93 -12.80 -26.70 4.53
CA LEU A 93 -13.25 -25.51 5.26
C LEU A 93 -12.56 -25.39 6.63
N ARG A 94 -12.52 -26.47 7.43
CA ARG A 94 -11.85 -26.47 8.73
C ARG A 94 -10.34 -26.21 8.58
N ASN A 95 -9.69 -26.81 7.61
CA ASN A 95 -8.27 -26.59 7.35
C ASN A 95 -7.99 -25.13 6.95
N ALA A 96 -8.82 -24.55 6.07
CA ALA A 96 -8.71 -23.16 5.68
C ALA A 96 -8.94 -22.21 6.87
N LEU A 97 -9.94 -22.46 7.69
CA LEU A 97 -10.22 -21.69 8.92
C LEU A 97 -9.07 -21.83 9.93
N ALA A 98 -8.52 -23.03 10.12
CA ALA A 98 -7.42 -23.30 11.03
C ALA A 98 -6.12 -22.58 10.61
N ALA A 99 -5.85 -22.45 9.30
CA ALA A 99 -4.73 -21.67 8.77
C ALA A 99 -4.82 -20.19 9.16
N PHE A 100 -6.03 -19.66 9.30
CA PHE A 100 -6.30 -18.30 9.79
C PHE A 100 -6.66 -18.26 11.28
N LEU A 101 -6.20 -19.26 12.06
CA LEU A 101 -6.30 -19.35 13.51
C LEU A 101 -7.73 -19.46 14.08
N PHE A 102 -8.71 -19.89 13.29
CA PHE A 102 -10.02 -20.30 13.78
C PHE A 102 -9.99 -21.81 14.03
N ARG A 103 -9.84 -22.21 15.30
CA ARG A 103 -9.66 -23.63 15.70
C ARG A 103 -10.71 -24.06 16.72
N GLY A 104 -11.00 -25.36 16.76
CA GLY A 104 -11.95 -25.92 17.72
C GLY A 104 -13.31 -25.22 17.63
N ASP A 105 -13.76 -24.67 18.74
CA ASP A 105 -15.07 -24.01 18.87
C ASP A 105 -15.12 -22.61 18.24
N ASP A 106 -13.98 -22.01 17.90
CA ASP A 106 -13.94 -20.69 17.25
C ASP A 106 -14.72 -20.68 15.93
N VAL A 107 -14.83 -21.81 15.25
CA VAL A 107 -15.54 -21.92 13.98
C VAL A 107 -17.07 -21.75 14.11
N PHE A 108 -17.61 -21.94 15.34
CA PHE A 108 -19.02 -21.74 15.66
C PHE A 108 -19.30 -20.38 16.31
N LYS A 109 -18.26 -19.58 16.51
CA LYS A 109 -18.39 -18.24 17.09
C LYS A 109 -19.22 -17.34 16.16
N PRO A 110 -20.24 -16.63 16.68
CA PRO A 110 -20.99 -15.67 15.87
C PRO A 110 -20.09 -14.57 15.32
N VAL A 111 -20.26 -14.24 14.04
CA VAL A 111 -19.50 -13.16 13.37
C VAL A 111 -19.66 -11.82 14.07
N SER A 112 -20.82 -11.57 14.68
CA SER A 112 -21.10 -10.36 15.49
C SER A 112 -20.19 -10.22 16.70
N LEU A 113 -19.70 -11.33 17.25
CA LEU A 113 -18.85 -11.36 18.47
C LEU A 113 -17.34 -11.38 18.15
N LEU A 114 -16.96 -11.35 16.88
CA LEU A 114 -15.56 -11.32 16.49
C LEU A 114 -14.91 -9.99 16.87
N SER A 115 -13.71 -10.06 17.43
CA SER A 115 -12.82 -8.91 17.59
C SER A 115 -12.42 -8.32 16.24
N GLY A 116 -11.86 -7.11 16.22
CA GLY A 116 -11.37 -6.50 14.98
C GLY A 116 -10.33 -7.35 14.24
N GLY A 117 -9.40 -7.96 14.98
CA GLY A 117 -8.38 -8.85 14.41
C GLY A 117 -8.96 -10.15 13.86
N GLU A 118 -9.90 -10.80 14.58
CA GLU A 118 -10.59 -11.99 14.10
C GLU A 118 -11.41 -11.70 12.83
N ARG A 119 -12.09 -10.56 12.81
CA ARG A 119 -12.84 -10.12 11.63
C ARG A 119 -11.93 -9.89 10.42
N ALA A 120 -10.78 -9.26 10.63
CA ALA A 120 -9.79 -9.06 9.58
C ALA A 120 -9.26 -10.41 9.03
N ARG A 121 -8.94 -11.37 9.90
CA ARG A 121 -8.53 -12.73 9.49
C ARG A 121 -9.59 -13.44 8.66
N LEU A 122 -10.86 -13.36 9.07
CA LEU A 122 -11.96 -13.99 8.34
C LEU A 122 -12.15 -13.37 6.94
N LEU A 123 -12.01 -12.05 6.83
CA LEU A 123 -12.04 -11.34 5.54
C LEU A 123 -10.87 -11.73 4.64
N LEU A 124 -9.67 -11.85 5.19
CA LEU A 124 -8.48 -12.27 4.46
C LEU A 124 -8.60 -13.72 3.98
N LEU A 125 -9.08 -14.63 4.85
CA LEU A 125 -9.39 -16.00 4.46
C LEU A 125 -10.37 -16.03 3.27
N ARG A 126 -11.45 -15.27 3.36
CA ARG A 126 -12.45 -15.17 2.29
C ARG A 126 -11.84 -14.69 0.97
N LEU A 127 -10.96 -13.70 1.05
CA LEU A 127 -10.23 -13.18 -0.11
C LEU A 127 -9.33 -14.26 -0.75
N MET A 128 -8.61 -15.03 0.08
CA MET A 128 -7.75 -16.12 -0.42
C MET A 128 -8.54 -17.25 -1.07
N LEU A 129 -9.72 -17.57 -0.55
CA LEU A 129 -10.60 -18.60 -1.11
C LEU A 129 -11.27 -18.18 -2.42
N ALA A 130 -11.38 -16.88 -2.71
CA ALA A 130 -11.97 -16.35 -3.96
C ALA A 130 -11.14 -16.70 -5.21
N ARG A 131 -9.89 -17.13 -5.05
CA ARG A 131 -8.97 -17.52 -6.14
C ARG A 131 -8.78 -16.43 -7.20
N ASP A 132 -8.90 -15.17 -6.82
CA ASP A 132 -8.54 -14.06 -7.69
C ASP A 132 -7.05 -14.14 -8.02
N ASN A 133 -6.63 -13.64 -9.16
CA ASN A 133 -5.21 -13.71 -9.57
C ASN A 133 -4.42 -12.41 -9.38
N LEU A 134 -5.10 -11.36 -8.92
CA LEU A 134 -4.50 -10.10 -8.43
C LEU A 134 -5.14 -9.70 -7.11
N LEU A 135 -4.35 -9.67 -6.04
CA LEU A 135 -4.78 -9.16 -4.74
C LEU A 135 -4.32 -7.73 -4.55
N LEU A 136 -5.24 -6.85 -4.21
CA LEU A 136 -5.00 -5.48 -3.79
C LEU A 136 -5.31 -5.37 -2.30
N LEU A 137 -4.30 -5.11 -1.46
CA LEU A 137 -4.43 -5.10 -0.01
C LEU A 137 -4.06 -3.71 0.55
N ASP A 138 -4.99 -3.09 1.28
CA ASP A 138 -4.77 -1.79 1.92
C ASP A 138 -4.52 -1.97 3.41
N GLU A 139 -3.27 -1.82 3.85
CA GLU A 139 -2.78 -1.96 5.22
C GLU A 139 -3.31 -3.24 5.92
N PRO A 140 -3.09 -4.44 5.32
CA PRO A 140 -3.71 -5.68 5.81
C PRO A 140 -3.18 -6.14 7.17
N THR A 141 -2.04 -5.63 7.62
CA THR A 141 -1.43 -5.95 8.92
C THR A 141 -1.95 -5.09 10.07
N ASN A 142 -2.71 -4.02 9.78
CA ASN A 142 -3.25 -3.14 10.81
C ASN A 142 -4.25 -3.90 11.71
N HIS A 143 -4.14 -3.67 13.01
CA HIS A 143 -4.96 -4.30 14.05
C HIS A 143 -4.82 -5.83 14.18
N LEU A 144 -3.88 -6.46 13.47
CA LEU A 144 -3.54 -7.86 13.66
C LEU A 144 -2.54 -8.01 14.82
N ASP A 145 -2.78 -9.01 15.68
CA ASP A 145 -1.77 -9.49 16.61
C ASP A 145 -0.63 -10.24 15.87
N ILE A 146 0.42 -10.58 16.58
CA ILE A 146 1.62 -11.21 16.00
C ILE A 146 1.25 -12.52 15.30
N GLY A 147 0.48 -13.40 15.94
CA GLY A 147 0.08 -14.69 15.36
C GLY A 147 -0.77 -14.53 14.10
N SER A 148 -1.66 -13.53 14.09
CA SER A 148 -2.49 -13.21 12.91
C SER A 148 -1.67 -12.67 11.74
N ARG A 149 -0.62 -11.87 12.02
CA ARG A 149 0.33 -11.40 10.99
C ARG A 149 1.11 -12.56 10.39
N GLU A 150 1.65 -13.45 11.23
CA GLU A 150 2.38 -14.64 10.77
C GLU A 150 1.51 -15.52 9.87
N ALA A 151 0.25 -15.77 10.26
CA ALA A 151 -0.70 -16.53 9.45
C ALA A 151 -0.99 -15.85 8.09
N LEU A 152 -1.14 -14.52 8.07
CA LEU A 152 -1.30 -13.76 6.84
C LEU A 152 -0.05 -13.83 5.96
N GLU A 153 1.13 -13.67 6.54
CA GLU A 153 2.40 -13.76 5.82
C GLU A 153 2.60 -15.12 5.17
N GLU A 154 2.29 -16.20 5.90
CA GLU A 154 2.38 -17.57 5.39
C GLU A 154 1.38 -17.79 4.23
N ALA A 155 0.15 -17.35 4.40
CA ALA A 155 -0.86 -17.44 3.35
C ALA A 155 -0.47 -16.68 2.08
N LEU A 156 0.05 -15.45 2.22
CA LEU A 156 0.51 -14.65 1.08
C LEU A 156 1.82 -15.17 0.47
N ALA A 157 2.70 -15.78 1.27
CA ALA A 157 3.91 -16.43 0.75
C ALA A 157 3.58 -17.61 -0.16
N GLY A 158 2.55 -18.41 0.19
CA GLY A 158 2.04 -19.52 -0.62
C GLY A 158 1.11 -19.12 -1.77
N TYR A 159 0.80 -17.85 -1.94
CA TYR A 159 -0.11 -17.41 -3.00
C TYR A 159 0.59 -17.28 -4.35
N ASP A 160 0.07 -17.94 -5.38
CA ASP A 160 0.67 -18.01 -6.72
C ASP A 160 0.36 -16.81 -7.63
N GLY A 161 -0.59 -15.96 -7.21
CA GLY A 161 -1.00 -14.78 -7.98
C GLY A 161 -0.10 -13.58 -7.79
N THR A 162 -0.54 -12.46 -8.32
CA THR A 162 0.09 -11.15 -8.17
C THR A 162 -0.45 -10.45 -6.95
N ILE A 163 0.40 -9.80 -6.18
CA ILE A 163 0.01 -9.07 -4.98
C ILE A 163 0.46 -7.62 -5.09
N PHE A 164 -0.46 -6.70 -4.80
CA PHE A 164 -0.17 -5.27 -4.69
C PHE A 164 -0.65 -4.79 -3.32
N ILE A 165 0.28 -4.38 -2.46
CA ILE A 165 0.02 -4.10 -1.05
C ILE A 165 0.44 -2.68 -0.70
N VAL A 166 -0.42 -1.96 0.01
CA VAL A 166 -0.03 -0.80 0.81
C VAL A 166 0.30 -1.28 2.20
N SER A 167 1.50 -1.07 2.69
CA SER A 167 1.89 -1.36 4.07
C SER A 167 3.05 -0.49 4.52
N HIS A 168 3.11 -0.23 5.83
CA HIS A 168 4.22 0.42 6.51
C HIS A 168 5.05 -0.54 7.37
N ASP A 169 4.67 -1.81 7.41
CA ASP A 169 5.36 -2.85 8.18
C ASP A 169 6.62 -3.33 7.44
N ARG A 170 7.80 -2.96 7.96
CA ARG A 170 9.10 -3.25 7.35
C ARG A 170 9.39 -4.75 7.27
N TYR A 171 9.04 -5.51 8.31
CA TYR A 171 9.26 -6.96 8.35
C TYR A 171 8.40 -7.66 7.31
N PHE A 172 7.14 -7.28 7.22
CA PHE A 172 6.20 -7.77 6.23
C PHE A 172 6.67 -7.49 4.80
N ILE A 173 7.17 -6.27 4.54
CA ILE A 173 7.71 -5.89 3.24
C ILE A 173 8.96 -6.72 2.90
N ASN A 174 9.94 -6.81 3.82
CA ASN A 174 11.17 -7.55 3.57
C ASN A 174 10.94 -9.05 3.31
N ARG A 175 9.92 -9.62 3.95
CA ARG A 175 9.60 -11.05 3.80
C ARG A 175 8.95 -11.39 2.46
N LEU A 176 8.14 -10.50 1.92
CA LEU A 176 7.29 -10.80 0.77
C LEU A 176 7.61 -10.02 -0.50
N ALA A 177 8.15 -8.81 -0.40
CA ALA A 177 8.29 -7.91 -1.53
C ALA A 177 9.30 -8.43 -2.56
N THR A 178 8.90 -8.45 -3.82
CA THR A 178 9.82 -8.55 -4.96
C THR A 178 10.17 -7.17 -5.49
N ARG A 179 9.31 -6.18 -5.23
CA ARG A 179 9.48 -4.80 -5.67
C ARG A 179 8.75 -3.82 -4.76
N VAL A 180 9.36 -2.68 -4.54
CA VAL A 180 8.80 -1.55 -3.80
C VAL A 180 8.52 -0.40 -4.77
N LEU A 181 7.33 0.17 -4.71
CA LEU A 181 6.95 1.40 -5.37
C LEU A 181 6.84 2.53 -4.33
N ARG A 182 7.51 3.64 -4.55
CA ARG A 182 7.39 4.84 -3.73
C ARG A 182 6.51 5.86 -4.42
N LEU A 183 5.33 6.11 -3.86
CA LEU A 183 4.40 7.14 -4.32
C LEU A 183 4.73 8.48 -3.69
N THR A 184 4.83 9.51 -4.51
CA THR A 184 4.96 10.91 -4.12
C THR A 184 3.94 11.75 -4.88
N ASN A 185 3.83 13.03 -4.56
CA ASN A 185 2.94 13.93 -5.30
C ASN A 185 3.39 14.12 -6.76
N GLU A 186 4.69 13.94 -7.02
CA GLU A 186 5.33 14.16 -8.33
C GLU A 186 5.44 12.88 -9.18
N GLY A 187 4.97 11.73 -8.67
CA GLY A 187 5.01 10.48 -9.41
C GLY A 187 5.30 9.25 -8.58
N CYS A 188 5.73 8.18 -9.25
CA CYS A 188 6.01 6.90 -8.65
C CYS A 188 7.41 6.41 -9.05
N GLN A 189 8.22 6.05 -8.05
CA GLN A 189 9.55 5.47 -8.23
C GLN A 189 9.53 3.99 -7.92
N SER A 190 10.24 3.18 -8.73
CA SER A 190 10.28 1.72 -8.60
C SER A 190 11.65 1.25 -8.14
N PHE A 191 11.68 0.35 -7.15
CA PHE A 191 12.88 -0.25 -6.58
C PHE A 191 12.69 -1.76 -6.52
N GLU A 192 13.63 -2.52 -7.07
CA GLU A 192 13.64 -3.98 -6.99
C GLU A 192 14.10 -4.41 -5.60
N GLY A 193 13.43 -5.45 -5.05
CA GLY A 193 13.72 -6.03 -3.74
C GLY A 193 12.79 -5.57 -2.62
N GLY A 194 13.22 -5.86 -1.37
CA GLY A 194 12.48 -5.53 -0.15
C GLY A 194 12.75 -4.11 0.38
N TYR A 195 12.32 -3.89 1.62
CA TYR A 195 12.41 -2.56 2.26
C TYR A 195 13.86 -2.10 2.47
N ASP A 196 14.76 -3.01 2.85
CA ASP A 196 16.15 -2.64 3.15
C ASP A 196 16.90 -2.21 1.89
N GLN A 197 16.72 -2.97 0.78
CA GLN A 197 17.29 -2.60 -0.52
C GLN A 197 16.70 -1.29 -1.07
N TYR A 198 15.41 -1.06 -0.84
CA TYR A 198 14.78 0.22 -1.14
C TYR A 198 15.44 1.36 -0.36
N LEU A 199 15.65 1.18 0.95
CA LEU A 199 16.21 2.22 1.83
C LEU A 199 17.65 2.58 1.43
N GLU A 200 18.49 1.58 1.15
CA GLU A 200 19.87 1.79 0.68
C GLU A 200 19.91 2.60 -0.63
N ARG A 201 19.18 2.15 -1.64
CA ARG A 201 19.12 2.83 -2.94
C ARG A 201 18.52 4.23 -2.85
N PHE A 202 17.52 4.40 -1.98
CA PHE A 202 16.90 5.69 -1.77
C PHE A 202 17.88 6.68 -1.13
N GLN A 203 18.66 6.26 -0.12
CA GLN A 203 19.68 7.08 0.52
C GLN A 203 20.82 7.43 -0.44
N GLU A 204 21.25 6.49 -1.27
CA GLU A 204 22.25 6.75 -2.31
C GLU A 204 21.77 7.79 -3.32
N ALA A 205 20.52 7.67 -3.79
CA ALA A 205 19.94 8.63 -4.72
C ALA A 205 19.78 10.03 -4.11
N GLU A 206 19.47 10.14 -2.82
CA GLU A 206 19.42 11.42 -2.13
C GLU A 206 20.82 12.04 -1.93
N ARG A 207 21.82 11.25 -1.58
CA ARG A 207 23.23 11.72 -1.46
C ARG A 207 23.73 12.27 -2.79
N THR A 208 23.50 11.55 -3.88
CA THR A 208 23.90 11.97 -5.22
C THR A 208 23.22 13.28 -5.65
N LYS A 209 21.93 13.46 -5.30
CA LYS A 209 21.21 14.73 -5.55
C LYS A 209 21.76 15.89 -4.72
N THR A 210 22.17 15.63 -3.48
CA THR A 210 22.72 16.66 -2.58
C THR A 210 24.12 17.06 -3.02
N GLU A 211 24.94 16.14 -3.52
CA GLU A 211 26.28 16.39 -4.05
C GLU A 211 26.26 17.13 -5.41
N GLN A 212 25.24 16.90 -6.23
CA GLN A 212 25.05 17.59 -7.53
C GLN A 212 24.30 18.92 -7.41
N ALA A 213 23.72 19.22 -6.25
CA ALA A 213 23.10 20.51 -6.02
C ALA A 213 24.21 21.59 -5.97
N PRO A 214 24.14 22.66 -6.79
CA PRO A 214 25.12 23.74 -6.71
C PRO A 214 25.16 24.25 -5.26
N PRO A 215 26.36 24.56 -4.72
CA PRO A 215 26.48 25.03 -3.34
C PRO A 215 25.52 26.20 -3.16
N LYS A 216 24.63 26.08 -2.17
CA LYS A 216 23.69 27.15 -1.83
C LYS A 216 24.52 28.39 -1.56
N GLU A 217 24.69 29.21 -2.59
CA GLU A 217 25.36 30.51 -2.51
C GLU A 217 24.70 31.27 -1.36
N ASN A 218 25.47 31.54 -0.35
CA ASN A 218 25.01 32.10 0.92
C ASN A 218 24.11 33.31 0.65
N ALA A 219 22.80 33.12 0.65
CA ALA A 219 21.80 34.20 0.48
C ALA A 219 22.08 35.32 1.52
N TYR A 220 22.69 34.95 2.64
CA TYR A 220 23.18 35.89 3.65
C TYR A 220 24.37 36.76 3.18
N LYS A 221 25.34 36.20 2.42
CA LYS A 221 26.43 36.98 1.83
C LYS A 221 25.92 37.93 0.75
N LYS A 222 25.05 37.47 -0.16
CA LYS A 222 24.43 38.34 -1.18
C LYS A 222 23.62 39.48 -0.56
N ARG A 223 22.87 39.19 0.49
CA ARG A 223 22.08 40.21 1.20
C ARG A 223 22.97 41.25 1.91
N LYS A 224 24.05 40.79 2.51
CA LYS A 224 25.03 41.67 3.20
C LYS A 224 25.82 42.53 2.21
N GLU A 225 26.19 42.01 1.06
CA GLU A 225 26.80 42.76 -0.03
C GLU A 225 25.85 43.83 -0.62
N GLN A 226 24.61 43.43 -0.89
CA GLN A 226 23.58 44.37 -1.38
C GLN A 226 23.30 45.50 -0.38
N GLU A 227 23.23 45.18 0.91
CA GLU A 227 23.11 46.21 1.98
C GLU A 227 24.32 47.13 2.08
N SER A 228 25.53 46.58 1.91
CA SER A 228 26.74 47.39 1.94
C SER A 228 26.84 48.33 0.73
N VAL A 229 26.48 47.88 -0.46
CA VAL A 229 26.41 48.70 -1.68
C VAL A 229 25.33 49.78 -1.55
N ARG A 230 24.18 49.42 -0.98
CA ARG A 230 23.09 50.41 -0.75
C ARG A 230 23.49 51.51 0.25
N ARG A 231 24.23 51.17 1.31
CA ARG A 231 24.76 52.16 2.26
C ARG A 231 25.83 53.07 1.63
N ARG A 232 26.68 52.53 0.76
CA ARG A 232 27.69 53.34 0.02
C ARG A 232 27.02 54.31 -0.97
N LEU A 233 25.98 53.90 -1.66
CA LEU A 233 25.25 54.78 -2.57
C LEU A 233 24.46 55.87 -1.85
N GLN A 234 23.87 55.58 -0.69
CA GLN A 234 23.16 56.56 0.12
C GLN A 234 24.11 57.62 0.75
N GLY A 235 25.34 57.21 1.07
CA GLY A 235 26.36 58.16 1.55
C GLY A 235 26.91 59.10 0.51
N ARG A 236 26.78 58.79 -0.79
CA ARG A 236 27.22 59.65 -1.92
C ARG A 236 26.15 60.69 -2.35
N ILE A 237 24.91 60.48 -1.99
CA ILE A 237 23.78 61.40 -2.35
C ILE A 237 23.65 62.54 -1.29
N ARG A 238 24.31 62.41 -0.12
CA ARG A 238 24.23 63.40 0.94
C ARG A 238 25.50 64.32 1.04
N ARG A 239 26.31 64.36 0.03
CA ARG A 239 27.33 65.35 -0.21
C ARG A 239 27.00 66.06 -1.54
#